data_bf9ea6714afd47ff509b82f7a9170086
#
_entry.id   bf9ea6714afd47ff509b82f7a9170086
#
_cell.length_a   1.000
_cell.length_b   1.000
_cell.length_c   1.000
_cell.angle_alpha   90.00
_cell.angle_beta   90.00
_cell.angle_gamma   90.00
#
_symmetry.space_group_name_H-M   'P 1'
#
loop_
_entity.id
_entity.type
_entity.pdbx_description
1 polymer ?
#
loop_
_entity_poly.entity_id
_entity_poly.type
_entity_poly.pdbx_seq_one_letter_code
_entity_poly.pdbx_strand_id
1 'polypeptide(L)'
;MIYWFTGQPGSGKTVLADLLKEKFLPHAYRIDGDEMRDLFQNKDYSMNGRIKNIDAAQKIAHYLHNQGKDVIVSLVSPYLDQREEFKKLLDWQINEIYVHYSNEIRGREEYHVLGYQAPQFNYLDINTSEQTPNQSLDVIREKLKV
;
A
#
# COMPACT_ATOMS: atom_id res chain seq x y z
N MET A 1 -8.86 8.48 -7.63
CA MET A 1 -7.39 8.21 -7.59
C MET A 1 -7.12 7.10 -6.59
N ILE A 2 -6.19 6.21 -6.90
CA ILE A 2 -5.76 5.15 -5.99
C ILE A 2 -4.42 5.54 -5.37
N TYR A 3 -4.32 5.41 -4.04
CA TYR A 3 -3.10 5.59 -3.26
C TYR A 3 -2.74 4.23 -2.67
N TRP A 4 -1.70 3.60 -3.22
CA TRP A 4 -1.32 2.24 -2.86
C TRP A 4 -0.03 2.23 -2.04
N PHE A 5 -0.18 1.92 -0.75
CA PHE A 5 0.95 1.77 0.17
C PHE A 5 1.45 0.34 0.12
N THR A 6 2.71 0.15 -0.26
CA THR A 6 3.40 -1.15 -0.28
C THR A 6 4.60 -1.11 0.66
N GLY A 7 4.94 -2.24 1.23
CA GLY A 7 6.07 -2.37 2.17
C GLY A 7 5.90 -3.56 3.10
N GLN A 8 6.97 -3.91 3.80
CA GLN A 8 6.98 -5.02 4.74
C GLN A 8 6.07 -4.77 5.95
N PRO A 9 5.62 -5.82 6.65
CA PRO A 9 4.94 -5.65 7.94
C PRO A 9 5.80 -4.83 8.91
N GLY A 10 5.18 -3.91 9.64
CA GLY A 10 5.86 -3.03 10.57
C GLY A 10 6.50 -1.80 9.95
N SER A 11 6.41 -1.60 8.65
CA SER A 11 7.01 -0.45 7.97
C SER A 11 6.33 0.88 8.30
N GLY A 12 5.05 0.86 8.70
CA GLY A 12 4.28 2.06 9.00
C GLY A 12 3.23 2.40 7.95
N LYS A 13 3.01 1.55 6.96
CA LYS A 13 2.05 1.85 5.87
C LYS A 13 0.61 2.01 6.35
N THR A 14 0.16 1.19 7.31
CA THR A 14 -1.20 1.30 7.86
C THR A 14 -1.40 2.65 8.57
N VAL A 15 -0.44 3.04 9.38
CA VAL A 15 -0.47 4.33 10.09
C VAL A 15 -0.56 5.49 9.09
N LEU A 16 0.27 5.49 8.07
CA LEU A 16 0.29 6.55 7.07
C LEU A 16 -0.98 6.56 6.22
N ALA A 17 -1.47 5.40 5.84
CA ALA A 17 -2.71 5.28 5.08
C ALA A 17 -3.91 5.83 5.88
N ASP A 18 -4.00 5.49 7.16
CA ASP A 18 -5.06 5.97 8.04
C ASP A 18 -4.97 7.49 8.25
N LEU A 19 -3.75 8.02 8.44
CA LEU A 19 -3.54 9.46 8.57
C LEU A 19 -3.89 10.22 7.29
N LEU A 20 -3.55 9.67 6.14
CA LEU A 20 -3.90 10.27 4.85
C LEU A 20 -5.42 10.39 4.70
N LYS A 21 -6.13 9.31 5.03
CA LYS A 21 -7.59 9.33 5.00
C LYS A 21 -8.16 10.35 5.98
N GLU A 22 -7.74 10.28 7.24
CA GLU A 22 -8.30 11.12 8.30
C GLU A 22 -8.10 12.61 8.03
N LYS A 23 -6.90 12.99 7.59
CA LYS A 23 -6.55 14.42 7.51
C LYS A 23 -6.83 15.04 6.16
N PHE A 24 -6.73 14.29 5.07
CA PHE A 24 -6.77 14.88 3.72
C PHE A 24 -7.80 14.26 2.78
N LEU A 25 -8.18 13.00 2.99
CA LEU A 25 -9.10 12.29 2.10
C LEU A 25 -10.19 11.57 2.91
N PRO A 26 -11.00 12.31 3.68
CA PRO A 26 -11.96 11.68 4.60
C PRO A 26 -13.02 10.84 3.90
N HIS A 27 -13.30 11.12 2.62
CA HIS A 27 -14.28 10.37 1.84
C HIS A 27 -13.69 9.20 1.06
N ALA A 28 -12.36 8.98 1.15
CA ALA A 28 -11.72 7.87 0.46
C ALA A 28 -12.14 6.52 1.06
N TYR A 29 -12.20 5.51 0.22
CA TYR A 29 -12.40 4.13 0.66
C TYR A 29 -11.07 3.54 1.09
N ARG A 30 -11.09 2.79 2.19
CA ARG A 30 -9.91 2.21 2.79
C ARG A 30 -9.88 0.70 2.55
N ILE A 31 -8.81 0.20 1.97
CA ILE A 31 -8.60 -1.25 1.76
C ILE A 31 -7.33 -1.64 2.51
N ASP A 32 -7.45 -2.59 3.42
CA ASP A 32 -6.34 -3.12 4.22
C ASP A 32 -6.18 -4.62 3.97
N GLY A 33 -4.93 -5.11 4.03
CA GLY A 33 -4.64 -6.50 3.72
C GLY A 33 -5.33 -7.49 4.64
N ASP A 34 -5.37 -7.20 5.94
CA ASP A 34 -6.01 -8.09 6.92
C ASP A 34 -7.53 -8.10 6.74
N GLU A 35 -8.15 -6.96 6.46
CA GLU A 35 -9.58 -6.89 6.17
C GLU A 35 -9.93 -7.69 4.92
N MET A 36 -9.09 -7.64 3.89
CA MET A 36 -9.28 -8.44 2.67
C MET A 36 -9.19 -9.93 2.98
N ARG A 37 -8.23 -10.32 3.81
CA ARG A 37 -8.09 -11.72 4.26
C ARG A 37 -9.34 -12.21 4.95
N ASP A 38 -9.90 -11.40 5.84
CA ASP A 38 -11.12 -11.74 6.58
C ASP A 38 -12.32 -11.84 5.64
N LEU A 39 -12.49 -10.87 4.76
CA LEU A 39 -13.61 -10.79 3.83
C LEU A 39 -13.66 -12.01 2.90
N PHE A 40 -12.52 -12.43 2.35
CA PHE A 40 -12.44 -13.55 1.42
C PHE A 40 -12.06 -14.86 2.08
N GLN A 41 -11.94 -14.89 3.42
CA GLN A 41 -11.53 -16.07 4.19
C GLN A 41 -10.25 -16.70 3.64
N ASN A 42 -9.31 -15.88 3.23
CA ASN A 42 -8.05 -16.32 2.67
C ASN A 42 -6.99 -16.42 3.78
N LYS A 43 -6.70 -17.64 4.20
CA LYS A 43 -5.66 -17.94 5.20
C LYS A 43 -4.40 -18.54 4.57
N ASP A 44 -4.30 -18.51 3.26
CA ASP A 44 -3.18 -19.04 2.50
C ASP A 44 -2.08 -17.97 2.39
N TYR A 45 -0.99 -18.16 3.11
CA TYR A 45 0.17 -17.25 3.10
C TYR A 45 1.26 -17.70 2.15
N SER A 46 0.99 -18.73 1.32
CA SER A 46 1.85 -19.08 0.20
C SER A 46 1.83 -17.96 -0.86
N MET A 47 2.73 -18.04 -1.82
CA MET A 47 2.77 -17.10 -2.93
C MET A 47 1.42 -17.01 -3.66
N ASN A 48 0.78 -18.16 -3.94
CA ASN A 48 -0.53 -18.19 -4.59
C ASN A 48 -1.61 -17.48 -3.77
N GLY A 49 -1.65 -17.72 -2.46
CA GLY A 49 -2.61 -17.07 -1.57
C GLY A 49 -2.39 -15.58 -1.46
N ARG A 50 -1.14 -15.14 -1.43
CA ARG A 50 -0.79 -13.71 -1.44
C ARG A 50 -1.21 -13.05 -2.75
N ILE A 51 -0.92 -13.66 -3.89
CA ILE A 51 -1.31 -13.14 -5.20
C ILE A 51 -2.83 -12.98 -5.28
N LYS A 52 -3.59 -13.96 -4.82
CA LYS A 52 -5.06 -13.91 -4.81
C LYS A 52 -5.59 -12.77 -3.93
N ASN A 53 -5.01 -12.57 -2.74
CA ASN A 53 -5.42 -11.49 -1.85
C ASN A 53 -5.15 -10.12 -2.47
N ILE A 54 -3.99 -9.95 -3.08
CA ILE A 54 -3.61 -8.70 -3.76
C ILE A 54 -4.52 -8.46 -4.98
N ASP A 55 -4.76 -9.50 -5.78
CA ASP A 55 -5.63 -9.40 -6.95
C ASP A 55 -7.05 -8.98 -6.55
N ALA A 56 -7.59 -9.53 -5.48
CA ALA A 56 -8.90 -9.13 -4.98
C ALA A 56 -8.91 -7.65 -4.57
N ALA A 57 -7.89 -7.19 -3.86
CA ALA A 57 -7.75 -5.79 -3.48
C ALA A 57 -7.65 -4.88 -4.71
N GLN A 58 -6.88 -5.29 -5.72
CA GLN A 58 -6.72 -4.54 -6.97
C GLN A 58 -8.06 -4.40 -7.69
N LYS A 59 -8.84 -5.46 -7.78
CA LYS A 59 -10.15 -5.44 -8.44
C LYS A 59 -11.13 -4.51 -7.75
N ILE A 60 -11.19 -4.56 -6.42
CA ILE A 60 -12.06 -3.66 -5.65
C ILE A 60 -11.62 -2.21 -5.83
N ALA A 61 -10.32 -1.94 -5.72
CA ALA A 61 -9.78 -0.59 -5.89
C ALA A 61 -10.06 -0.05 -7.30
N HIS A 62 -9.90 -0.89 -8.31
CA HIS A 62 -10.17 -0.53 -9.71
C HIS A 62 -11.64 -0.19 -9.91
N TYR A 63 -12.54 -1.02 -9.39
CA TYR A 63 -13.98 -0.76 -9.45
C TYR A 63 -14.32 0.59 -8.84
N LEU A 64 -13.85 0.87 -7.63
CA LEU A 64 -14.13 2.12 -6.93
C LEU A 64 -13.53 3.32 -7.68
N HIS A 65 -12.32 3.17 -8.21
CA HIS A 65 -11.69 4.20 -9.02
C HIS A 65 -12.54 4.56 -10.24
N ASN A 66 -13.08 3.55 -10.91
CA ASN A 66 -13.96 3.76 -12.06
C ASN A 66 -15.28 4.44 -11.69
N GLN A 67 -15.68 4.36 -10.42
CA GLN A 67 -16.84 5.08 -9.89
C GLN A 67 -16.50 6.50 -9.45
N GLY A 68 -15.29 6.97 -9.73
CA GLY A 68 -14.85 8.32 -9.35
C GLY A 68 -14.47 8.47 -7.89
N LYS A 69 -14.18 7.37 -7.21
CA LYS A 69 -13.83 7.40 -5.78
C LYS A 69 -12.32 7.43 -5.57
N ASP A 70 -11.91 8.05 -4.48
CA ASP A 70 -10.56 7.92 -3.98
C ASP A 70 -10.46 6.65 -3.14
N VAL A 71 -9.36 5.91 -3.31
CA VAL A 71 -9.13 4.64 -2.63
C VAL A 71 -7.73 4.63 -2.03
N ILE A 72 -7.63 4.30 -0.76
CA ILE A 72 -6.35 4.20 -0.06
C ILE A 72 -6.15 2.74 0.32
N VAL A 73 -5.10 2.13 -0.21
CA VAL A 73 -4.81 0.70 -0.06
C VAL A 73 -3.51 0.52 0.72
N SER A 74 -3.50 -0.37 1.70
CA SER A 74 -2.28 -0.77 2.40
C SER A 74 -2.18 -2.29 2.44
N LEU A 75 -1.28 -2.81 1.64
CA LEU A 75 -0.91 -4.22 1.58
C LEU A 75 0.60 -4.34 1.46
N VAL A 76 1.16 -5.47 1.90
CA VAL A 76 2.59 -5.75 1.66
C VAL A 76 2.88 -5.71 0.17
N SER A 77 2.08 -6.37 -0.65
CA SER A 77 2.19 -6.38 -2.14
C SER A 77 3.62 -6.63 -2.61
N PRO A 78 4.21 -7.81 -2.32
CA PRO A 78 5.66 -8.00 -2.48
C PRO A 78 6.14 -8.22 -3.90
N TYR A 79 5.23 -8.39 -4.87
CA TYR A 79 5.60 -8.82 -6.22
C TYR A 79 5.59 -7.64 -7.20
N LEU A 80 6.76 -7.30 -7.71
CA LEU A 80 6.95 -6.16 -8.61
C LEU A 80 6.07 -6.26 -9.86
N ASP A 81 6.08 -7.42 -10.52
CA ASP A 81 5.31 -7.61 -11.75
C ASP A 81 3.81 -7.38 -11.52
N GLN A 82 3.27 -7.89 -10.42
CA GLN A 82 1.85 -7.72 -10.10
C GLN A 82 1.50 -6.25 -9.88
N ARG A 83 2.35 -5.50 -9.19
CA ARG A 83 2.16 -4.05 -9.00
C ARG A 83 2.28 -3.30 -10.31
N GLU A 84 3.29 -3.59 -11.12
CA GLU A 84 3.52 -2.90 -12.39
C GLU A 84 2.41 -3.18 -13.40
N GLU A 85 1.93 -4.41 -13.50
CA GLU A 85 0.79 -4.75 -14.35
C GLU A 85 -0.46 -3.98 -13.98
N PHE A 86 -0.71 -3.82 -12.68
CA PHE A 86 -1.85 -3.06 -12.19
C PHE A 86 -1.73 -1.57 -12.53
N LYS A 87 -0.56 -0.99 -12.33
CA LYS A 87 -0.29 0.41 -12.69
C LYS A 87 -0.53 0.64 -14.17
N LYS A 88 -0.08 -0.28 -15.01
CA LYS A 88 -0.27 -0.22 -16.46
C LYS A 88 -1.75 -0.35 -16.84
N LEU A 89 -2.49 -1.24 -16.20
CA LEU A 89 -3.92 -1.42 -16.42
C LEU A 89 -4.70 -0.13 -16.16
N LEU A 90 -4.26 0.65 -15.17
CA LEU A 90 -4.88 1.91 -14.80
C LEU A 90 -4.33 3.11 -15.58
N ASP A 91 -3.56 2.86 -16.61
CA ASP A 91 -2.90 3.90 -17.41
C ASP A 91 -2.10 4.87 -16.51
N TRP A 92 -1.42 4.30 -15.51
CA TRP A 92 -0.59 5.00 -14.54
C TRP A 92 -1.34 6.01 -13.65
N GLN A 93 -2.66 5.94 -13.61
CA GLN A 93 -3.50 6.78 -12.74
C GLN A 93 -3.59 6.22 -11.32
N ILE A 94 -2.45 5.97 -10.73
CA ILE A 94 -2.28 5.42 -9.40
C ILE A 94 -1.01 5.99 -8.77
N ASN A 95 -1.05 6.26 -7.48
CA ASN A 95 0.11 6.69 -6.72
C ASN A 95 0.60 5.50 -5.89
N GLU A 96 1.77 4.98 -6.23
CA GLU A 96 2.44 3.94 -5.46
C GLU A 96 3.35 4.60 -4.42
N ILE A 97 3.19 4.20 -3.15
CA ILE A 97 3.94 4.74 -2.04
C ILE A 97 4.67 3.57 -1.36
N TYR A 98 5.99 3.58 -1.45
CA TYR A 98 6.84 2.55 -0.85
C TYR A 98 7.26 2.99 0.54
N VAL A 99 6.80 2.26 1.56
CA VAL A 99 7.09 2.54 2.96
C VAL A 99 8.06 1.51 3.49
N HIS A 100 9.21 1.97 3.99
CA HIS A 100 10.26 1.11 4.51
C HIS A 100 10.96 1.75 5.71
N TYR A 101 11.78 0.97 6.39
CA TYR A 101 12.59 1.45 7.49
C TYR A 101 13.91 0.68 7.55
N SER A 102 14.90 1.24 8.23
CA SER A 102 16.23 0.66 8.34
C SER A 102 16.84 0.98 9.71
N ASN A 103 17.85 0.18 10.11
CA ASN A 103 18.65 0.42 11.30
C ASN A 103 17.87 0.42 12.62
N GLU A 104 16.73 -0.25 12.67
CA GLU A 104 15.93 -0.39 13.88
C GLU A 104 15.12 -1.68 13.85
N ILE A 105 14.73 -2.16 15.05
CA ILE A 105 13.91 -3.36 15.21
C ILE A 105 12.53 -2.92 15.71
N ARG A 106 11.46 -3.30 14.99
CA ARG A 106 10.08 -2.93 15.32
C ARG A 106 9.25 -4.08 15.85
N GLY A 107 9.83 -5.30 15.92
CA GLY A 107 9.16 -6.47 16.47
C GLY A 107 8.26 -7.23 15.48
N ARG A 108 8.24 -6.83 14.21
CA ARG A 108 7.46 -7.49 13.16
C ARG A 108 8.34 -8.14 12.09
N GLU A 109 9.67 -8.16 12.28
CA GLU A 109 10.64 -8.65 11.30
C GLU A 109 10.45 -10.14 10.99
N GLU A 110 9.97 -10.94 11.95
CA GLU A 110 9.67 -12.37 11.74
C GLU A 110 8.56 -12.59 10.70
N TYR A 111 7.70 -11.60 10.48
CA TYR A 111 6.62 -11.65 9.50
C TYR A 111 7.01 -11.08 8.14
N HIS A 112 8.25 -10.62 7.98
CA HIS A 112 8.71 -10.07 6.70
C HIS A 112 8.61 -11.13 5.61
N VAL A 113 8.15 -10.70 4.44
CA VAL A 113 8.06 -11.57 3.27
C VAL A 113 9.45 -11.70 2.65
N LEU A 114 9.96 -12.92 2.58
CA LEU A 114 11.22 -13.19 1.88
C LEU A 114 10.99 -12.94 0.39
N GLY A 115 11.96 -12.30 -0.25
CA GLY A 115 11.86 -11.99 -1.66
C GLY A 115 10.93 -10.82 -1.99
N TYR A 116 10.65 -9.94 -1.03
CA TYR A 116 9.96 -8.70 -1.31
C TYR A 116 10.73 -7.91 -2.38
N GLN A 117 10.02 -7.49 -3.42
CA GLN A 117 10.61 -6.78 -4.56
C GLN A 117 10.22 -5.31 -4.48
N ALA A 118 11.19 -4.46 -4.12
CA ALA A 118 10.97 -3.02 -4.00
C ALA A 118 10.56 -2.39 -5.34
N PRO A 119 9.76 -1.29 -5.30
CA PRO A 119 9.45 -0.54 -6.52
C PRO A 119 10.71 -0.01 -7.20
N GLN A 120 10.65 0.13 -8.51
CA GLN A 120 11.77 0.63 -9.32
C GLN A 120 11.40 1.88 -10.12
N PHE A 121 10.11 2.08 -10.43
CA PHE A 121 9.67 3.16 -11.31
C PHE A 121 8.40 3.81 -10.78
N ASN A 122 8.30 5.12 -10.94
CA ASN A 122 7.06 5.88 -10.69
C ASN A 122 6.45 5.59 -9.33
N TYR A 123 7.21 5.82 -8.27
CA TYR A 123 6.76 5.64 -6.90
C TYR A 123 7.30 6.74 -5.99
N LEU A 124 6.64 6.92 -4.85
CA LEU A 124 7.11 7.80 -3.80
C LEU A 124 7.81 6.96 -2.72
N ASP A 125 9.03 7.32 -2.38
CA ASP A 125 9.84 6.63 -1.37
C ASP A 125 9.65 7.29 -0.01
N ILE A 126 9.24 6.50 0.99
CA ILE A 126 9.07 6.97 2.37
C ILE A 126 9.87 6.06 3.31
N ASN A 127 10.95 6.60 3.89
CA ASN A 127 11.72 5.91 4.92
C ASN A 127 11.23 6.39 6.29
N THR A 128 10.49 5.54 7.01
CA THR A 128 9.91 5.89 8.30
C THR A 128 10.92 5.85 9.46
N SER A 129 12.15 5.41 9.23
CA SER A 129 13.24 5.55 10.20
C SER A 129 13.77 6.97 10.30
N GLU A 130 13.60 7.77 9.24
CA GLU A 130 14.19 9.11 9.13
C GLU A 130 13.22 10.22 9.50
N GLN A 131 11.95 9.90 9.69
CA GLN A 131 10.92 10.91 9.94
C GLN A 131 9.76 10.36 10.76
N THR A 132 9.07 11.25 11.44
CA THR A 132 7.84 10.91 12.18
C THR A 132 6.70 10.63 11.20
N PRO A 133 5.61 9.97 11.64
CA PRO A 133 4.44 9.77 10.78
C PRO A 133 3.88 11.07 10.22
N ASN A 134 3.82 12.15 10.99
CA ASN A 134 3.34 13.44 10.50
C ASN A 134 4.28 14.04 9.46
N GLN A 135 5.60 13.91 9.64
CA GLN A 135 6.57 14.35 8.63
C GLN A 135 6.43 13.56 7.34
N SER A 136 6.26 12.24 7.44
CA SER A 136 6.01 11.39 6.27
C SER A 136 4.72 11.79 5.56
N LEU A 137 3.67 12.08 6.31
CA LEU A 137 2.40 12.53 5.77
C LEU A 137 2.54 13.85 5.01
N ASP A 138 3.34 14.79 5.54
CA ASP A 138 3.59 16.07 4.88
C ASP A 138 4.31 15.88 3.54
N VAL A 139 5.27 14.94 3.48
CA VAL A 139 5.95 14.58 2.23
C VAL A 139 4.95 14.01 1.21
N ILE A 140 4.09 13.11 1.65
CA ILE A 140 3.06 12.51 0.80
C ILE A 140 2.12 13.60 0.26
N ARG A 141 1.64 14.48 1.13
CA ARG A 141 0.76 15.58 0.75
C ARG A 141 1.39 16.46 -0.32
N GLU A 142 2.63 16.89 -0.08
CA GLU A 142 3.35 17.78 -0.98
C GLU A 142 3.61 17.15 -2.34
N LYS A 143 4.10 15.90 -2.34
CA LYS A 143 4.47 15.20 -3.58
C LYS A 143 3.27 14.76 -4.40
N LEU A 144 2.19 14.35 -3.75
CA LEU A 144 1.00 13.88 -4.44
C LEU A 144 -0.07 14.95 -4.60
N LYS A 145 0.16 16.15 -4.05
CA LYS A 145 -0.74 17.31 -4.16
C LYS A 145 -2.16 17.00 -3.67
N VAL A 146 -2.21 16.41 -2.50
CA VAL A 146 -3.49 16.03 -1.88
C VAL A 146 -4.00 17.13 -0.96
#